data_5235589ef9536c609eea5ea25ff9b861
#
_entry.id   5235589ef9536c609eea5ea25ff9b861
#
_cell.length_a   1.000
_cell.length_b   1.000
_cell.length_c   1.000
_cell.angle_alpha   90.00
_cell.angle_beta   90.00
_cell.angle_gamma   90.00
#
_symmetry.space_group_name_H-M   'P 1'
#
loop_
_entity.id
_entity.type
_entity.pdbx_description
1 polymer ?
#
loop_
_entity_poly.entity_id
_entity_poly.type
_entity_poly.pdbx_seq_one_letter_code
_entity_poly.pdbx_strand_id
1 'polypeptide(L)'
;MVARKASLQHKVLLGYMILIMAVCGMVSILLYERSRMREIKTETSEIRRIRHDISTAHRYITELATYGESVIVWEDTDFREYRRKRLQTDSLLQILKVSCGTFVLPKQIDSLCHLLEAKEVHLLRIMETITRQGEADSLLANRLPVVIREAVRTRTVTQKKKGIAGWFGGKRSVQVFEPSKGLQDLNEKLIAMQEERERRIDIYTDSLRIQNKALNRKLQILITHLDGQAQAAFISREEKITEAGDFSFKLFVLVIVSASSLLFISFLIIRHDIRKEREGRAQLQRINRENEELL
;
A
#
# COMPACT_ATOMS: atom_id res chain seq x y z
N MET A 1 -35.71 9.76 74.34
CA MET A 1 -34.48 10.37 73.75
C MET A 1 -33.66 9.40 72.88
N VAL A 2 -33.59 8.13 73.24
CA VAL A 2 -32.82 7.07 72.53
C VAL A 2 -33.31 6.76 71.09
N ALA A 3 -34.63 6.70 70.86
CA ALA A 3 -35.20 6.39 69.52
C ALA A 3 -34.93 7.46 68.47
N ARG A 4 -34.79 8.74 68.85
CA ARG A 4 -34.50 9.86 67.92
C ARG A 4 -33.04 9.89 67.48
N LYS A 5 -32.08 9.51 68.34
CA LYS A 5 -30.67 9.36 68.03
C LYS A 5 -30.42 8.23 67.06
N ALA A 6 -31.12 7.12 67.22
CA ALA A 6 -31.08 5.99 66.30
C ALA A 6 -31.56 6.37 64.89
N SER A 7 -32.61 7.22 64.77
CA SER A 7 -33.11 7.72 63.47
C SER A 7 -32.09 8.55 62.73
N LEU A 8 -31.33 9.45 63.41
CA LEU A 8 -30.30 10.28 62.76
C LEU A 8 -29.11 9.44 62.30
N GLN A 9 -28.67 8.50 63.16
CA GLN A 9 -27.57 7.58 62.80
C GLN A 9 -27.90 6.73 61.56
N HIS A 10 -29.14 6.22 61.45
CA HIS A 10 -29.58 5.43 60.28
C HIS A 10 -29.62 6.31 59.01
N LYS A 11 -30.05 7.57 59.08
CA LYS A 11 -30.08 8.47 57.93
C LYS A 11 -28.68 8.84 57.43
N VAL A 12 -27.75 9.11 58.36
CA VAL A 12 -26.35 9.35 58.03
C VAL A 12 -25.69 8.12 57.42
N LEU A 13 -25.95 6.93 58.01
CA LEU A 13 -25.46 5.64 57.47
C LEU A 13 -26.00 5.37 56.08
N LEU A 14 -27.30 5.64 55.84
CA LEU A 14 -27.92 5.50 54.51
C LEU A 14 -27.30 6.47 53.50
N GLY A 15 -26.98 7.69 53.86
CA GLY A 15 -26.28 8.66 53.00
C GLY A 15 -24.87 8.19 52.61
N TYR A 16 -24.12 7.60 53.57
CA TYR A 16 -22.82 6.98 53.27
C TYR A 16 -22.94 5.76 52.37
N MET A 17 -23.92 4.91 52.56
CA MET A 17 -24.18 3.77 51.69
C MET A 17 -24.47 4.16 50.24
N ILE A 18 -25.30 5.21 50.05
CA ILE A 18 -25.58 5.76 48.72
C ILE A 18 -24.29 6.33 48.07
N LEU A 19 -23.48 7.07 48.88
CA LEU A 19 -22.21 7.58 48.41
C LEU A 19 -21.27 6.49 47.96
N ILE A 20 -21.12 5.41 48.76
CA ILE A 20 -20.27 4.26 48.45
C ILE A 20 -20.76 3.59 47.15
N MET A 21 -22.06 3.37 47.03
CA MET A 21 -22.63 2.78 45.80
C MET A 21 -22.38 3.65 44.56
N ALA A 22 -22.54 4.96 44.67
CA ALA A 22 -22.24 5.90 43.57
C ALA A 22 -20.77 5.88 43.19
N VAL A 23 -19.86 5.87 44.17
CA VAL A 23 -18.40 5.78 43.88
C VAL A 23 -18.04 4.41 43.25
N CYS A 24 -18.56 3.32 43.77
CA CYS A 24 -18.36 1.97 43.18
C CYS A 24 -18.90 1.89 41.75
N GLY A 25 -20.07 2.45 41.49
CA GLY A 25 -20.64 2.54 40.15
C GLY A 25 -19.74 3.35 39.20
N MET A 26 -19.25 4.51 39.63
CA MET A 26 -18.34 5.34 38.87
C MET A 26 -17.01 4.61 38.55
N VAL A 27 -16.42 3.94 39.53
CA VAL A 27 -15.19 3.15 39.35
C VAL A 27 -15.42 2.00 38.38
N SER A 28 -16.54 1.30 38.48
CA SER A 28 -16.88 0.19 37.57
C SER A 28 -17.02 0.66 36.13
N ILE A 29 -17.65 1.82 35.91
CA ILE A 29 -17.78 2.43 34.58
C ILE A 29 -16.41 2.86 34.03
N LEU A 30 -15.58 3.49 34.84
CA LEU A 30 -14.23 3.89 34.45
C LEU A 30 -13.36 2.68 34.07
N LEU A 31 -13.46 1.58 34.80
CA LEU A 31 -12.73 0.35 34.49
C LEU A 31 -13.25 -0.29 33.19
N TYR A 32 -14.55 -0.31 32.99
CA TYR A 32 -15.17 -0.81 31.75
C TYR A 32 -14.73 0.03 30.53
N GLU A 33 -14.80 1.35 30.65
CA GLU A 33 -14.35 2.26 29.59
C GLU A 33 -12.86 2.14 29.29
N ARG A 34 -12.03 2.00 30.32
CA ARG A 34 -10.59 1.78 30.15
C ARG A 34 -10.30 0.49 29.37
N SER A 35 -11.03 -0.58 29.67
CA SER A 35 -10.89 -1.84 28.94
C SER A 35 -11.31 -1.70 27.49
N ARG A 36 -12.45 -1.09 27.23
CA ARG A 36 -12.99 -0.82 25.90
C ARG A 36 -12.09 0.10 25.07
N MET A 37 -11.55 1.16 25.71
CA MET A 37 -10.63 2.07 25.05
C MET A 37 -9.30 1.40 24.66
N ARG A 38 -8.85 0.41 25.41
CA ARG A 38 -7.69 -0.41 25.02
C ARG A 38 -7.98 -1.24 23.76
N GLU A 39 -9.13 -1.89 23.72
CA GLU A 39 -9.57 -2.68 22.57
C GLU A 39 -9.69 -1.80 21.31
N ILE A 40 -10.31 -0.65 21.42
CA ILE A 40 -10.42 0.34 20.34
C ILE A 40 -9.04 0.81 19.86
N LYS A 41 -8.10 1.09 20.77
CA LYS A 41 -6.73 1.51 20.42
C LYS A 41 -5.97 0.41 19.68
N THR A 42 -6.11 -0.84 20.08
CA THR A 42 -5.47 -1.97 19.37
C THR A 42 -6.06 -2.15 17.99
N GLU A 43 -7.38 -2.13 17.83
CA GLU A 43 -8.05 -2.18 16.53
C GLU A 43 -7.64 -1.00 15.64
N THR A 44 -7.60 0.22 16.16
CA THR A 44 -7.20 1.41 15.40
C THR A 44 -5.74 1.33 14.94
N SER A 45 -4.84 0.79 15.77
CA SER A 45 -3.44 0.61 15.41
C SER A 45 -3.27 -0.44 14.31
N GLU A 46 -4.03 -1.51 14.36
CA GLU A 46 -4.05 -2.57 13.35
C GLU A 46 -4.60 -2.06 12.01
N ILE A 47 -5.72 -1.34 12.03
CA ILE A 47 -6.29 -0.68 10.85
C ILE A 47 -5.28 0.26 10.21
N ARG A 48 -4.59 1.08 11.00
CA ARG A 48 -3.58 2.03 10.52
C ARG A 48 -2.40 1.32 9.87
N ARG A 49 -1.97 0.19 10.44
CA ARG A 49 -0.90 -0.65 9.87
C ARG A 49 -1.34 -1.25 8.54
N ILE A 50 -2.54 -1.84 8.47
CA ILE A 50 -3.08 -2.43 7.24
C ILE A 50 -3.19 -1.38 6.13
N ARG A 51 -3.69 -0.18 6.45
CA ARG A 51 -3.77 0.94 5.50
C ARG A 51 -2.39 1.35 4.96
N HIS A 52 -1.40 1.40 5.84
CA HIS A 52 -0.01 1.67 5.44
C HIS A 52 0.53 0.59 4.50
N ASP A 53 0.28 -0.67 4.79
CA ASP A 53 0.73 -1.81 3.99
C ASP A 53 0.06 -1.83 2.61
N ILE A 54 -1.26 -1.52 2.53
CA ILE A 54 -1.98 -1.38 1.25
C ILE A 54 -1.41 -0.22 0.42
N SER A 55 -1.19 0.94 1.03
CA SER A 55 -0.59 2.09 0.35
C SER A 55 0.83 1.78 -0.15
N THR A 56 1.60 1.02 0.62
CA THR A 56 2.94 0.57 0.24
C THR A 56 2.89 -0.43 -0.92
N ALA A 57 1.95 -1.38 -0.90
CA ALA A 57 1.73 -2.32 -1.99
C ALA A 57 1.31 -1.59 -3.28
N HIS A 58 0.40 -0.61 -3.17
CA HIS A 58 -0.01 0.24 -4.30
C HIS A 58 1.20 0.94 -4.93
N ARG A 59 2.03 1.57 -4.11
CA ARG A 59 3.24 2.24 -4.56
C ARG A 59 4.19 1.29 -5.27
N TYR A 60 4.45 0.11 -4.71
CA TYR A 60 5.34 -0.88 -5.32
C TYR A 60 4.80 -1.42 -6.64
N ILE A 61 3.51 -1.69 -6.73
CA ILE A 61 2.87 -2.13 -7.97
C ILE A 61 2.96 -1.04 -9.04
N THR A 62 2.72 0.22 -8.67
CA THR A 62 2.84 1.36 -9.59
C THR A 62 4.28 1.55 -10.06
N GLU A 63 5.25 1.44 -9.15
CA GLU A 63 6.68 1.49 -9.49
C GLU A 63 7.07 0.37 -10.44
N LEU A 64 6.67 -0.87 -10.18
CA LEU A 64 6.89 -2.00 -11.08
C LEU A 64 6.21 -1.83 -12.45
N ALA A 65 5.03 -1.21 -12.48
CA ALA A 65 4.34 -0.91 -13.72
C ALA A 65 5.15 0.08 -14.58
N THR A 66 5.59 1.17 -13.99
CA THR A 66 6.38 2.22 -14.66
C THR A 66 7.77 1.73 -15.04
N TYR A 67 8.46 1.01 -14.13
CA TYR A 67 9.80 0.49 -14.39
C TYR A 67 9.81 -0.46 -15.58
N GLY A 68 8.80 -1.32 -15.70
CA GLY A 68 8.66 -2.23 -16.84
C GLY A 68 8.38 -1.55 -18.20
N GLU A 69 8.12 -0.25 -18.25
CA GLU A 69 7.96 0.48 -19.52
C GLU A 69 9.30 0.76 -20.21
N SER A 70 10.39 0.81 -19.46
CA SER A 70 11.75 1.05 -19.98
C SER A 70 12.50 -0.23 -20.36
N VAL A 71 11.83 -1.38 -20.44
CA VAL A 71 12.44 -2.71 -20.67
C VAL A 71 13.33 -2.80 -21.93
N ILE A 72 13.11 -1.94 -22.90
CA ILE A 72 13.87 -1.92 -24.17
C ILE A 72 15.36 -1.57 -23.97
N VAL A 73 15.68 -0.80 -22.92
CA VAL A 73 17.05 -0.37 -22.58
C VAL A 73 17.63 -1.15 -21.39
N TRP A 74 16.98 -2.23 -20.95
CA TRP A 74 17.41 -2.99 -19.78
C TRP A 74 18.62 -3.88 -20.07
N GLU A 75 19.49 -3.94 -19.04
CA GLU A 75 20.51 -4.94 -18.91
C GLU A 75 20.06 -6.06 -17.96
N ASP A 76 20.83 -7.14 -17.87
CA ASP A 76 20.57 -8.27 -16.93
C ASP A 76 20.49 -7.83 -15.47
N THR A 77 21.17 -6.76 -15.10
CA THR A 77 21.14 -6.15 -13.77
C THR A 77 19.77 -5.54 -13.47
N ASP A 78 19.17 -4.86 -14.46
CA ASP A 78 17.86 -4.21 -14.33
C ASP A 78 16.75 -5.25 -14.15
N PHE A 79 16.82 -6.34 -14.92
CA PHE A 79 15.88 -7.44 -14.78
C PHE A 79 15.97 -8.11 -13.41
N ARG A 80 17.18 -8.31 -12.88
CA ARG A 80 17.36 -8.87 -11.52
C ARG A 80 16.80 -7.94 -10.46
N GLU A 81 16.95 -6.62 -10.61
CA GLU A 81 16.37 -5.65 -9.70
C GLU A 81 14.84 -5.64 -9.77
N TYR A 82 14.27 -5.65 -10.98
CA TYR A 82 12.83 -5.79 -11.18
C TYR A 82 12.28 -7.04 -10.47
N ARG A 83 12.91 -8.20 -10.69
CA ARG A 83 12.52 -9.47 -10.07
C ARG A 83 12.59 -9.41 -8.54
N ARG A 84 13.62 -8.78 -7.98
CA ARG A 84 13.75 -8.58 -6.54
C ARG A 84 12.59 -7.74 -5.99
N LYS A 85 12.28 -6.63 -6.63
CA LYS A 85 11.16 -5.76 -6.24
C LYS A 85 9.81 -6.48 -6.38
N ARG A 86 9.61 -7.26 -7.42
CA ARG A 86 8.41 -8.07 -7.59
C ARG A 86 8.23 -9.08 -6.46
N LEU A 87 9.29 -9.80 -6.08
CA LEU A 87 9.24 -10.77 -4.97
C LEU A 87 8.95 -10.08 -3.62
N GLN A 88 9.50 -8.89 -3.37
CA GLN A 88 9.16 -8.09 -2.20
C GLN A 88 7.68 -7.68 -2.20
N THR A 89 7.17 -7.28 -3.35
CA THR A 89 5.75 -6.92 -3.51
C THR A 89 4.84 -8.14 -3.28
N ASP A 90 5.20 -9.30 -3.80
CA ASP A 90 4.48 -10.57 -3.56
C ASP A 90 4.43 -10.90 -2.07
N SER A 91 5.56 -10.82 -1.37
CA SER A 91 5.61 -11.08 0.07
C SER A 91 4.69 -10.14 0.85
N LEU A 92 4.66 -8.86 0.50
CA LEU A 92 3.75 -7.88 1.10
C LEU A 92 2.29 -8.21 0.79
N LEU A 93 1.96 -8.59 -0.44
CA LEU A 93 0.62 -8.99 -0.83
C LEU A 93 0.15 -10.25 -0.09
N GLN A 94 1.02 -11.23 0.15
CA GLN A 94 0.69 -12.41 0.95
C GLN A 94 0.42 -12.05 2.42
N ILE A 95 1.17 -11.11 3.01
CA ILE A 95 0.89 -10.58 4.35
C ILE A 95 -0.48 -9.89 4.36
N LEU A 96 -0.76 -9.05 3.37
CA LEU A 96 -2.05 -8.39 3.22
C LEU A 96 -3.21 -9.38 3.05
N LYS A 97 -3.00 -10.48 2.34
CA LYS A 97 -4.01 -11.54 2.17
C LYS A 97 -4.49 -12.10 3.51
N VAL A 98 -3.57 -12.27 4.45
CA VAL A 98 -3.89 -12.75 5.80
C VAL A 98 -4.54 -11.65 6.64
N SER A 99 -3.97 -10.44 6.62
CA SER A 99 -4.40 -9.33 7.47
C SER A 99 -5.71 -8.68 7.01
N CYS A 100 -5.96 -8.66 5.69
CA CYS A 100 -7.15 -8.02 5.09
C CYS A 100 -8.27 -9.00 4.75
N GLY A 101 -8.19 -10.26 5.14
CA GLY A 101 -9.14 -11.30 4.75
C GLY A 101 -10.60 -11.01 5.11
N THR A 102 -10.85 -10.07 6.03
CA THR A 102 -12.19 -9.58 6.39
C THR A 102 -12.69 -8.45 5.48
N PHE A 103 -11.83 -7.77 4.73
CA PHE A 103 -12.16 -6.56 3.94
C PHE A 103 -11.98 -6.76 2.45
N VAL A 104 -11.04 -7.62 2.06
CA VAL A 104 -10.65 -7.87 0.67
C VAL A 104 -10.74 -9.34 0.37
N LEU A 105 -11.29 -9.68 -0.81
CA LEU A 105 -11.37 -11.07 -1.24
C LEU A 105 -9.94 -11.61 -1.51
N PRO A 106 -9.53 -12.71 -0.87
CA PRO A 106 -8.21 -13.31 -1.08
C PRO A 106 -7.90 -13.61 -2.56
N LYS A 107 -8.92 -13.93 -3.35
CA LYS A 107 -8.80 -14.15 -4.79
C LYS A 107 -8.32 -12.93 -5.57
N GLN A 108 -8.61 -11.71 -5.10
CA GLN A 108 -8.15 -10.48 -5.77
C GLN A 108 -6.64 -10.31 -5.56
N ILE A 109 -6.13 -10.63 -4.38
CA ILE A 109 -4.70 -10.60 -4.08
C ILE A 109 -3.97 -11.68 -4.88
N ASP A 110 -4.51 -12.89 -4.96
CA ASP A 110 -3.95 -13.96 -5.78
C ASP A 110 -3.89 -13.55 -7.27
N SER A 111 -4.92 -12.86 -7.76
CA SER A 111 -4.94 -12.32 -9.12
C SER A 111 -3.87 -11.25 -9.35
N LEU A 112 -3.57 -10.39 -8.34
CA LEU A 112 -2.48 -9.43 -8.40
C LEU A 112 -1.13 -10.12 -8.49
N CYS A 113 -0.86 -11.10 -7.63
CA CYS A 113 0.39 -11.88 -7.65
C CYS A 113 0.58 -12.57 -9.00
N HIS A 114 -0.48 -13.20 -9.52
CA HIS A 114 -0.41 -13.87 -10.82
C HIS A 114 -0.17 -12.90 -11.99
N LEU A 115 -0.78 -11.71 -11.96
CA LEU A 115 -0.53 -10.69 -12.97
C LEU A 115 0.90 -10.14 -12.91
N LEU A 116 1.47 -9.99 -11.71
CA LEU A 116 2.86 -9.57 -11.52
C LEU A 116 3.84 -10.62 -12.04
N GLU A 117 3.57 -11.91 -11.79
CA GLU A 117 4.34 -13.03 -12.31
C GLU A 117 4.25 -13.10 -13.85
N ALA A 118 3.05 -13.01 -14.40
CA ALA A 118 2.85 -12.99 -15.85
C ALA A 118 3.59 -11.81 -16.51
N LYS A 119 3.60 -10.65 -15.85
CA LYS A 119 4.35 -9.48 -16.31
C LYS A 119 5.86 -9.73 -16.30
N GLU A 120 6.41 -10.35 -15.25
CA GLU A 120 7.85 -10.68 -15.18
C GLU A 120 8.25 -11.57 -16.36
N VAL A 121 7.50 -12.64 -16.60
CA VAL A 121 7.74 -13.55 -17.73
C VAL A 121 7.66 -12.81 -19.07
N HIS A 122 6.73 -11.88 -19.20
CA HIS A 122 6.57 -11.07 -20.40
C HIS A 122 7.75 -10.13 -20.64
N LEU A 123 8.21 -9.44 -19.60
CA LEU A 123 9.39 -8.56 -19.66
C LEU A 123 10.67 -9.32 -19.98
N LEU A 124 10.85 -10.51 -19.40
CA LEU A 124 11.98 -11.39 -19.73
C LEU A 124 11.98 -11.75 -21.23
N ARG A 125 10.82 -12.09 -21.77
CA ARG A 125 10.67 -12.44 -23.20
C ARG A 125 11.00 -11.25 -24.12
N ILE A 126 10.62 -10.03 -23.74
CA ILE A 126 10.99 -8.81 -24.46
C ILE A 126 12.51 -8.65 -24.46
N MET A 127 13.13 -8.73 -23.31
CA MET A 127 14.57 -8.58 -23.13
C MET A 127 15.37 -9.63 -23.93
N GLU A 128 14.99 -10.91 -23.84
CA GLU A 128 15.61 -12.00 -24.61
C GLU A 128 15.49 -11.77 -26.13
N THR A 129 14.35 -11.26 -26.59
CA THR A 129 14.14 -10.97 -28.01
C THR A 129 15.08 -9.87 -28.49
N ILE A 130 15.22 -8.79 -27.73
CA ILE A 130 16.11 -7.67 -28.04
C ILE A 130 17.59 -8.09 -27.99
N THR A 131 17.99 -8.86 -26.99
CA THR A 131 19.36 -9.36 -26.85
C THR A 131 19.74 -10.26 -28.01
N ARG A 132 18.90 -11.23 -28.39
CA ARG A 132 19.15 -12.11 -29.56
C ARG A 132 19.24 -11.33 -30.86
N GLN A 133 18.52 -10.22 -30.98
CA GLN A 133 18.62 -9.33 -32.12
C GLN A 133 20.01 -8.66 -32.17
N GLY A 134 20.45 -8.06 -31.07
CA GLY A 134 21.75 -7.40 -30.98
C GLY A 134 22.93 -8.35 -31.29
N GLU A 135 22.87 -9.59 -30.79
CA GLU A 135 23.87 -10.63 -31.10
C GLU A 135 23.91 -10.97 -32.60
N ALA A 136 22.77 -11.13 -33.23
CA ALA A 136 22.71 -11.47 -34.64
C ALA A 136 23.14 -10.30 -35.53
N ASP A 137 22.88 -9.05 -35.15
CA ASP A 137 23.35 -7.86 -35.86
C ASP A 137 24.86 -7.70 -35.72
N SER A 138 25.41 -7.99 -34.54
CA SER A 138 26.87 -8.03 -34.31
C SER A 138 27.56 -9.10 -35.15
N LEU A 139 26.99 -10.29 -35.25
CA LEU A 139 27.52 -11.36 -36.08
C LEU A 139 27.51 -11.01 -37.59
N LEU A 140 26.43 -10.38 -38.07
CA LEU A 140 26.33 -9.88 -39.44
C LEU A 140 27.37 -8.78 -39.70
N ALA A 141 27.46 -7.79 -38.84
CA ALA A 141 28.42 -6.69 -38.97
C ALA A 141 29.87 -7.19 -39.00
N ASN A 142 30.21 -8.19 -38.22
CA ASN A 142 31.57 -8.74 -38.15
C ASN A 142 31.89 -9.72 -39.28
N ARG A 143 30.93 -10.48 -39.82
CA ARG A 143 31.17 -11.43 -40.93
C ARG A 143 31.07 -10.82 -42.32
N LEU A 144 30.27 -9.79 -42.51
CA LEU A 144 30.07 -9.10 -43.80
C LEU A 144 31.39 -8.66 -44.44
N PRO A 145 32.31 -7.96 -43.75
CA PRO A 145 33.58 -7.54 -44.29
C PRO A 145 34.47 -8.70 -44.74
N VAL A 146 34.41 -9.84 -44.07
CA VAL A 146 35.19 -11.04 -44.40
C VAL A 146 34.68 -11.67 -45.72
N VAL A 147 33.33 -11.83 -45.81
CA VAL A 147 32.68 -12.38 -47.01
C VAL A 147 32.89 -11.49 -48.22
N ILE A 148 32.83 -10.13 -48.04
CA ILE A 148 33.11 -9.18 -49.10
C ILE A 148 34.56 -9.29 -49.57
N ARG A 149 35.51 -9.47 -48.66
CA ARG A 149 36.94 -9.60 -48.99
C ARG A 149 37.23 -10.93 -49.73
N GLU A 150 36.57 -12.00 -49.40
CA GLU A 150 36.68 -13.29 -50.07
C GLU A 150 36.01 -13.31 -51.47
N ALA A 151 34.91 -12.56 -51.63
CA ALA A 151 34.18 -12.48 -52.87
C ALA A 151 34.80 -11.51 -53.93
N VAL A 152 35.71 -10.64 -53.53
CA VAL A 152 36.45 -9.75 -54.43
C VAL A 152 37.58 -10.50 -55.10
N ARG A 153 37.27 -11.15 -56.22
CA ARG A 153 38.30 -11.72 -57.10
C ARG A 153 39.02 -10.60 -57.88
N THR A 154 40.28 -10.43 -57.61
CA THR A 154 41.15 -9.49 -58.36
C THR A 154 41.41 -10.11 -59.73
N ARG A 155 40.85 -9.52 -60.78
CA ARG A 155 41.15 -9.92 -62.15
C ARG A 155 42.23 -8.98 -62.69
N THR A 156 43.40 -9.56 -63.00
CA THR A 156 44.48 -8.83 -63.66
C THR A 156 44.20 -8.75 -65.14
N VAL A 157 43.81 -7.55 -65.61
CA VAL A 157 43.60 -7.30 -67.03
C VAL A 157 44.86 -6.65 -67.62
N THR A 158 45.44 -7.32 -68.58
CA THR A 158 46.62 -6.84 -69.31
C THR A 158 46.14 -5.88 -70.39
N GLN A 159 46.31 -4.58 -70.22
CA GLN A 159 46.02 -3.59 -71.28
C GLN A 159 47.30 -3.26 -72.08
N LYS A 160 47.16 -3.28 -73.40
CA LYS A 160 48.24 -2.80 -74.28
C LYS A 160 48.33 -1.28 -74.13
N LYS A 161 49.56 -0.78 -73.88
CA LYS A 161 49.81 0.65 -73.88
C LYS A 161 49.43 1.24 -75.20
N LYS A 162 48.63 2.29 -75.28
CA LYS A 162 48.32 3.08 -76.44
C LYS A 162 49.49 4.10 -76.63
N GLY A 163 49.99 4.21 -77.85
CA GLY A 163 51.07 5.13 -78.21
C GLY A 163 52.36 4.42 -78.61
N ILE A 164 53.45 5.16 -78.93
CA ILE A 164 54.72 4.66 -79.46
C ILE A 164 55.35 3.54 -78.56
N ALA A 165 55.11 3.62 -77.28
CA ALA A 165 55.53 2.58 -76.28
C ALA A 165 54.77 1.25 -76.46
N GLY A 166 53.64 1.22 -77.18
CA GLY A 166 52.86 0.01 -77.47
C GLY A 166 53.44 -0.84 -78.57
N TRP A 167 54.28 -0.24 -79.42
CA TRP A 167 54.95 -0.89 -80.54
C TRP A 167 56.15 -1.77 -80.09
N PHE A 168 56.72 -1.46 -78.92
CA PHE A 168 57.79 -2.27 -78.31
C PHE A 168 57.30 -3.27 -77.27
N GLY A 169 56.03 -3.70 -77.37
CA GLY A 169 55.52 -4.85 -76.59
C GLY A 169 55.28 -4.62 -75.05
N GLY A 170 55.30 -3.37 -74.60
CA GLY A 170 55.10 -3.02 -73.20
C GLY A 170 53.65 -3.35 -72.74
N LYS A 171 53.49 -4.35 -71.97
CA LYS A 171 52.24 -4.73 -71.31
C LYS A 171 52.22 -4.11 -69.90
N ARG A 172 51.16 -3.36 -69.58
CA ARG A 172 50.90 -2.89 -68.21
C ARG A 172 49.78 -3.74 -67.61
N SER A 173 50.06 -4.38 -66.53
CA SER A 173 49.01 -5.07 -65.76
C SER A 173 48.32 -4.04 -64.88
N VAL A 174 47.05 -3.81 -65.09
CA VAL A 174 46.20 -2.98 -64.27
C VAL A 174 45.25 -3.94 -63.54
N GLN A 175 45.28 -3.90 -62.23
CA GLN A 175 44.29 -4.59 -61.41
C GLN A 175 42.99 -3.78 -61.48
N VAL A 176 42.00 -4.31 -62.16
CA VAL A 176 40.65 -3.73 -62.22
C VAL A 176 39.78 -4.45 -61.20
N PHE A 177 39.29 -3.72 -60.27
CA PHE A 177 38.26 -4.23 -59.36
C PHE A 177 36.92 -4.17 -60.09
N GLU A 178 36.48 -5.30 -60.63
CA GLU A 178 35.09 -5.45 -61.07
C GLU A 178 34.30 -6.03 -59.89
N PRO A 179 33.33 -5.29 -59.32
CA PRO A 179 32.38 -5.91 -58.40
C PRO A 179 31.65 -7.01 -59.15
N SER A 180 31.86 -8.24 -58.76
CA SER A 180 31.14 -9.37 -59.42
C SER A 180 29.63 -9.15 -59.21
N LYS A 181 28.84 -9.38 -60.27
CA LYS A 181 27.37 -9.31 -60.18
C LYS A 181 26.82 -10.14 -59.01
N GLY A 182 27.50 -11.20 -58.64
CA GLY A 182 27.18 -12.00 -57.47
C GLY A 182 27.34 -11.26 -56.11
N LEU A 183 28.26 -10.28 -56.04
CA LEU A 183 28.45 -9.49 -54.81
C LEU A 183 27.33 -8.45 -54.64
N GLN A 184 26.89 -7.83 -55.72
CA GLN A 184 25.75 -6.92 -55.71
C GLN A 184 24.47 -7.65 -55.37
N ASP A 185 24.22 -8.82 -55.96
CA ASP A 185 23.05 -9.63 -55.66
C ASP A 185 23.03 -10.16 -54.19
N LEU A 186 24.21 -10.50 -53.66
CA LEU A 186 24.35 -10.91 -52.25
C LEU A 186 24.10 -9.72 -51.33
N ASN A 187 24.61 -8.51 -51.65
CA ASN A 187 24.40 -7.32 -50.84
C ASN A 187 22.93 -6.88 -50.84
N GLU A 188 22.25 -6.92 -52.00
CA GLU A 188 20.82 -6.65 -52.10
C GLU A 188 19.98 -7.65 -51.27
N LYS A 189 20.33 -8.93 -51.37
CA LYS A 189 19.65 -9.96 -50.54
C LYS A 189 19.88 -9.78 -49.04
N LEU A 190 21.08 -9.43 -48.61
CA LEU A 190 21.40 -9.14 -47.22
C LEU A 190 20.63 -7.93 -46.68
N ILE A 191 20.58 -6.84 -47.45
CA ILE A 191 19.81 -5.65 -47.13
C ILE A 191 18.34 -5.99 -47.01
N ALA A 192 17.75 -6.69 -47.99
CA ALA A 192 16.36 -7.10 -47.98
C ALA A 192 16.03 -8.03 -46.79
N MET A 193 16.93 -8.96 -46.45
CA MET A 193 16.77 -9.80 -45.25
C MET A 193 16.86 -9.02 -43.96
N GLN A 194 17.73 -8.00 -43.89
CA GLN A 194 17.85 -7.16 -42.70
C GLN A 194 16.62 -6.26 -42.51
N GLU A 195 16.13 -5.63 -43.60
CA GLU A 195 14.88 -4.84 -43.57
C GLU A 195 13.66 -5.67 -43.15
N GLU A 196 13.49 -6.88 -43.72
CA GLU A 196 12.39 -7.77 -43.36
C GLU A 196 12.49 -8.22 -41.89
N ARG A 197 13.71 -8.46 -41.41
CA ARG A 197 13.97 -8.84 -40.03
C ARG A 197 13.68 -7.67 -39.09
N GLU A 198 14.15 -6.47 -39.36
CA GLU A 198 13.85 -5.25 -38.57
C GLU A 198 12.34 -5.05 -38.50
N ARG A 199 11.64 -5.13 -39.63
CA ARG A 199 10.19 -5.00 -39.67
C ARG A 199 9.45 -6.05 -38.81
N ARG A 200 9.88 -7.32 -38.83
CA ARG A 200 9.29 -8.37 -37.97
C ARG A 200 9.52 -8.09 -36.49
N ILE A 201 10.69 -7.58 -36.14
CA ILE A 201 11.04 -7.26 -34.75
C ILE A 201 10.25 -6.06 -34.26
N ASP A 202 10.10 -5.03 -35.07
CA ASP A 202 9.28 -3.86 -34.74
C ASP A 202 7.82 -4.30 -34.47
N ILE A 203 7.23 -5.09 -35.34
CA ILE A 203 5.88 -5.61 -35.16
C ILE A 203 5.78 -6.46 -33.88
N TYR A 204 6.76 -7.31 -33.60
CA TYR A 204 6.78 -8.15 -32.41
C TYR A 204 6.96 -7.33 -31.13
N THR A 205 7.87 -6.37 -31.13
CA THR A 205 8.14 -5.46 -30.02
C THR A 205 6.94 -4.57 -29.73
N ASP A 206 6.28 -4.04 -30.75
CA ASP A 206 5.04 -3.28 -30.60
C ASP A 206 3.91 -4.13 -30.01
N SER A 207 3.76 -5.37 -30.46
CA SER A 207 2.79 -6.32 -29.87
C SER A 207 3.06 -6.54 -28.38
N LEU A 208 4.31 -6.80 -28.02
CA LEU A 208 4.73 -6.99 -26.63
C LEU A 208 4.51 -5.73 -25.79
N ARG A 209 4.78 -4.53 -26.35
CA ARG A 209 4.53 -3.25 -25.71
C ARG A 209 3.05 -3.02 -25.42
N ILE A 210 2.18 -3.36 -26.38
CA ILE A 210 0.72 -3.29 -26.21
C ILE A 210 0.27 -4.22 -25.08
N GLN A 211 0.78 -5.46 -25.05
CA GLN A 211 0.46 -6.44 -24.00
C GLN A 211 0.95 -5.96 -22.62
N ASN A 212 2.15 -5.38 -22.54
CA ASN A 212 2.66 -4.81 -21.30
C ASN A 212 1.78 -3.66 -20.79
N LYS A 213 1.33 -2.75 -21.68
CA LYS A 213 0.38 -1.70 -21.32
C LYS A 213 -0.96 -2.27 -20.84
N ALA A 214 -1.45 -3.32 -21.47
CA ALA A 214 -2.69 -3.98 -21.05
C ALA A 214 -2.56 -4.63 -19.66
N LEU A 215 -1.42 -5.28 -19.37
CA LEU A 215 -1.10 -5.81 -18.04
C LEU A 215 -1.01 -4.71 -16.99
N ASN A 216 -0.30 -3.61 -17.29
CA ASN A 216 -0.21 -2.46 -16.40
C ASN A 216 -1.60 -1.90 -16.06
N ARG A 217 -2.47 -1.76 -17.06
CA ARG A 217 -3.83 -1.28 -16.86
C ARG A 217 -4.64 -2.22 -15.95
N LYS A 218 -4.53 -3.53 -16.16
CA LYS A 218 -5.20 -4.53 -15.30
C LYS A 218 -4.69 -4.45 -13.86
N LEU A 219 -3.38 -4.36 -13.66
CA LEU A 219 -2.77 -4.18 -12.34
C LEU A 219 -3.28 -2.91 -11.66
N GLN A 220 -3.30 -1.79 -12.38
CA GLN A 220 -3.76 -0.51 -11.84
C GLN A 220 -5.25 -0.55 -11.45
N ILE A 221 -6.11 -1.12 -12.28
CA ILE A 221 -7.53 -1.26 -11.97
C ILE A 221 -7.72 -2.12 -10.72
N LEU A 222 -7.02 -3.24 -10.62
CA LEU A 222 -7.19 -4.18 -9.53
C LEU A 222 -6.67 -3.60 -8.19
N ILE A 223 -5.52 -2.93 -8.19
CA ILE A 223 -4.98 -2.31 -6.97
C ILE A 223 -5.82 -1.11 -6.52
N THR A 224 -6.33 -0.29 -7.45
CA THR A 224 -7.23 0.82 -7.13
C THR A 224 -8.55 0.32 -6.55
N HIS A 225 -9.09 -0.78 -7.08
CA HIS A 225 -10.29 -1.39 -6.56
C HIS A 225 -10.08 -1.96 -5.13
N LEU A 226 -8.94 -2.60 -4.90
CA LEU A 226 -8.55 -3.10 -3.59
C LEU A 226 -8.39 -1.97 -2.57
N ASP A 227 -7.71 -0.89 -2.95
CA ASP A 227 -7.54 0.30 -2.11
C ASP A 227 -8.91 0.95 -1.78
N GLY A 228 -9.80 1.06 -2.76
CA GLY A 228 -11.15 1.59 -2.57
C GLY A 228 -11.99 0.73 -1.62
N GLN A 229 -11.95 -0.59 -1.73
CA GLN A 229 -12.65 -1.50 -0.82
C GLN A 229 -12.11 -1.39 0.61
N ALA A 230 -10.79 -1.36 0.76
CA ALA A 230 -10.14 -1.19 2.06
C ALA A 230 -10.50 0.15 2.68
N GLN A 231 -10.47 1.24 1.92
CA GLN A 231 -10.83 2.57 2.39
C GLN A 231 -12.30 2.63 2.86
N ALA A 232 -13.24 2.06 2.11
CA ALA A 232 -14.65 2.00 2.51
C ALA A 232 -14.85 1.22 3.82
N ALA A 233 -14.16 0.09 3.96
CA ALA A 233 -14.20 -0.72 5.19
C ALA A 233 -13.62 0.04 6.40
N PHE A 234 -12.54 0.81 6.19
CA PHE A 234 -11.93 1.61 7.25
C PHE A 234 -12.83 2.75 7.72
N ILE A 235 -13.46 3.49 6.79
CA ILE A 235 -14.41 4.56 7.12
C ILE A 235 -15.57 4.01 7.94
N SER A 236 -16.18 2.90 7.50
CA SER A 236 -17.28 2.27 8.24
C SER A 236 -16.87 1.82 9.65
N ARG A 237 -15.65 1.37 9.84
CA ARG A 237 -15.15 0.97 11.17
C ARG A 237 -14.83 2.17 12.05
N GLU A 238 -14.23 3.22 11.50
CA GLU A 238 -13.93 4.46 12.21
C GLU A 238 -15.21 5.14 12.70
N GLU A 239 -16.27 5.14 11.90
CA GLU A 239 -17.58 5.64 12.26
C GLU A 239 -18.17 4.87 13.47
N LYS A 240 -18.14 3.54 13.45
CA LYS A 240 -18.57 2.71 14.59
C LYS A 240 -17.77 2.96 15.87
N ILE A 241 -16.47 3.19 15.73
CA ILE A 241 -15.58 3.51 16.88
C ILE A 241 -15.97 4.86 17.47
N THR A 242 -16.23 5.87 16.63
CA THR A 242 -16.63 7.21 17.05
C THR A 242 -17.99 7.19 17.73
N GLU A 243 -18.99 6.53 17.16
CA GLU A 243 -20.32 6.37 17.77
C GLU A 243 -20.23 5.67 19.13
N ALA A 244 -19.41 4.64 19.25
CA ALA A 244 -19.19 3.95 20.51
C ALA A 244 -18.54 4.85 21.56
N GLY A 245 -17.58 5.71 21.17
CA GLY A 245 -16.96 6.70 22.05
C GLY A 245 -17.96 7.74 22.57
N ASP A 246 -18.78 8.27 21.67
CA ASP A 246 -19.82 9.26 22.02
C ASP A 246 -20.87 8.69 22.99
N PHE A 247 -21.28 7.44 22.78
CA PHE A 247 -22.20 6.77 23.71
C PHE A 247 -21.59 6.61 25.11
N SER A 248 -20.35 6.18 25.19
CA SER A 248 -19.63 6.05 26.48
C SER A 248 -19.49 7.39 27.19
N PHE A 249 -19.16 8.46 26.47
CA PHE A 249 -19.07 9.81 27.05
C PHE A 249 -20.41 10.29 27.61
N LYS A 250 -21.51 10.12 26.89
CA LYS A 250 -22.87 10.45 27.34
C LYS A 250 -23.23 9.70 28.63
N LEU A 251 -22.91 8.41 28.68
CA LEU A 251 -23.17 7.58 29.84
C LEU A 251 -22.35 8.02 31.07
N PHE A 252 -21.09 8.40 30.87
CA PHE A 252 -20.22 8.95 31.91
C PHE A 252 -20.77 10.27 32.48
N VAL A 253 -21.19 11.20 31.65
CA VAL A 253 -21.80 12.47 32.07
C VAL A 253 -23.09 12.21 32.86
N LEU A 254 -23.93 11.29 32.42
CA LEU A 254 -25.17 10.95 33.10
C LEU A 254 -24.92 10.41 34.52
N VAL A 255 -23.88 9.58 34.70
CA VAL A 255 -23.51 9.04 36.01
C VAL A 255 -22.98 10.14 36.95
N ILE A 256 -22.14 11.05 36.45
CA ILE A 256 -21.65 12.18 37.24
C ILE A 256 -22.82 13.06 37.70
N VAL A 257 -23.75 13.38 36.81
CA VAL A 257 -24.91 14.22 37.13
C VAL A 257 -25.81 13.51 38.14
N SER A 258 -26.08 12.21 37.98
CA SER A 258 -26.89 11.45 38.93
C SER A 258 -26.25 11.35 40.31
N ALA A 259 -24.95 11.09 40.38
CA ALA A 259 -24.20 11.02 41.65
C ALA A 259 -24.18 12.37 42.34
N SER A 260 -23.95 13.46 41.59
CA SER A 260 -23.99 14.84 42.15
C SER A 260 -25.37 15.21 42.67
N SER A 261 -26.44 14.85 41.98
CA SER A 261 -27.82 15.04 42.41
C SER A 261 -28.13 14.31 43.70
N LEU A 262 -27.72 13.04 43.84
CA LEU A 262 -27.92 12.25 45.04
C LEU A 262 -27.16 12.83 46.24
N LEU A 263 -25.93 13.27 46.03
CA LEU A 263 -25.15 13.97 47.08
C LEU A 263 -25.81 15.26 47.50
N PHE A 264 -26.35 16.05 46.57
CA PHE A 264 -27.03 17.29 46.90
C PHE A 264 -28.30 17.06 47.70
N ILE A 265 -29.10 16.06 47.29
CA ILE A 265 -30.33 15.64 48.03
C ILE A 265 -29.97 15.17 49.45
N SER A 266 -28.94 14.36 49.59
CA SER A 266 -28.46 13.87 50.88
C SER A 266 -28.03 15.06 51.79
N PHE A 267 -27.30 16.03 51.25
CA PHE A 267 -26.92 17.25 51.95
C PHE A 267 -28.13 18.05 52.41
N LEU A 268 -29.15 18.22 51.58
CA LEU A 268 -30.37 18.93 51.95
C LEU A 268 -31.10 18.24 53.10
N ILE A 269 -31.21 16.92 53.07
CA ILE A 269 -31.85 16.12 54.14
C ILE A 269 -31.11 16.30 55.43
N ILE A 270 -29.78 16.15 55.42
CA ILE A 270 -28.95 16.32 56.63
C ILE A 270 -29.08 17.74 57.18
N ARG A 271 -29.02 18.77 56.33
CA ARG A 271 -29.18 20.17 56.74
C ARG A 271 -30.56 20.45 57.36
N HIS A 272 -31.60 19.86 56.78
CA HIS A 272 -32.98 19.98 57.34
C HIS A 272 -33.10 19.33 58.70
N ASP A 273 -32.56 18.13 58.89
CA ASP A 273 -32.59 17.43 60.17
C ASP A 273 -31.78 18.13 61.25
N ILE A 274 -30.61 18.69 60.94
CA ILE A 274 -29.81 19.51 61.87
C ILE A 274 -30.60 20.78 62.32
N ARG A 275 -31.29 21.45 61.39
CA ARG A 275 -32.11 22.60 61.73
C ARG A 275 -33.22 22.21 62.70
N LYS A 276 -33.99 21.16 62.42
CA LYS A 276 -35.03 20.66 63.33
C LYS A 276 -34.49 20.29 64.73
N GLU A 277 -33.30 19.69 64.77
CA GLU A 277 -32.68 19.34 66.05
C GLU A 277 -32.26 20.58 66.83
N ARG A 278 -31.75 21.61 66.20
CA ARG A 278 -31.43 22.91 66.84
C ARG A 278 -32.66 23.60 67.36
N GLU A 279 -33.74 23.67 66.59
CA GLU A 279 -35.01 24.25 67.03
C GLU A 279 -35.63 23.48 68.20
N GLY A 280 -35.59 22.16 68.18
CA GLY A 280 -36.07 21.33 69.29
C GLY A 280 -35.23 21.47 70.58
N ARG A 281 -33.90 21.64 70.48
CA ARG A 281 -33.06 21.92 71.67
C ARG A 281 -33.29 23.30 72.19
N ALA A 282 -33.52 24.33 71.38
CA ALA A 282 -33.83 25.66 71.79
C ALA A 282 -35.21 25.71 72.54
N GLN A 283 -36.20 24.98 72.09
CA GLN A 283 -37.49 24.84 72.77
C GLN A 283 -37.37 24.13 74.12
N LEU A 284 -36.61 23.04 74.23
CA LEU A 284 -36.34 22.36 75.48
C LEU A 284 -35.59 23.25 76.47
N GLN A 285 -34.66 24.07 76.06
CA GLN A 285 -33.96 24.97 76.88
C GLN A 285 -34.89 26.12 77.40
N ARG A 286 -35.83 26.55 76.54
CA ARG A 286 -36.85 27.53 76.98
C ARG A 286 -37.76 26.95 78.04
N ILE A 287 -38.30 25.77 77.82
CA ILE A 287 -39.17 25.10 78.79
C ILE A 287 -38.45 24.82 80.12
N ASN A 288 -37.16 24.41 80.07
CA ASN A 288 -36.36 24.22 81.31
C ASN A 288 -36.15 25.50 82.07
N ARG A 289 -35.87 26.63 81.40
CA ARG A 289 -35.76 27.93 82.06
C ARG A 289 -37.07 28.43 82.71
N GLU A 290 -38.19 28.28 81.99
CA GLU A 290 -39.51 28.57 82.51
C GLU A 290 -39.85 27.72 83.77
N ASN A 291 -39.42 26.43 83.77
CA ASN A 291 -39.62 25.57 84.93
C ASN A 291 -38.69 25.94 86.16
N GLU A 292 -37.46 26.44 85.86
CA GLU A 292 -36.53 26.96 86.93
C GLU A 292 -36.97 28.29 87.51
N GLU A 293 -37.72 29.11 86.79
CA GLU A 293 -38.27 30.38 87.26
C GLU A 293 -39.58 30.19 88.06
N LEU A 294 -40.21 29.01 88.02
CA LEU A 294 -41.44 28.67 88.78
C LEU A 294 -41.17 27.91 90.10
N LEU A 295 -39.95 27.58 90.41
CA LEU A 295 -39.51 26.94 91.68
C LEU A 295 -38.81 27.95 92.56
#